data_b5e33256870a9f0f0616f86f3c559519
#
_entry.id   b5e33256870a9f0f0616f86f3c559519
#
_cell.length_a   1.000
_cell.length_b   1.000
_cell.length_c   1.000
_cell.angle_alpha   90.00
_cell.angle_beta   90.00
_cell.angle_gamma   90.00
#
_symmetry.space_group_name_H-M   'P 1'
#
loop_
_entity.id
_entity.type
_entity.pdbx_description
1 polymer ?
#
loop_
_entity_poly.entity_id
_entity_poly.type
_entity_poly.pdbx_seq_one_letter_code
_entity_poly.pdbx_strand_id
1 'polypeptide(L)'
;VFLPFGMNQVGSKEEENMEHRSRRWALKAGAASLGAVAAGLLSGCSASGPATATRSASPTASGAASSTPPAPAPSASPSSARQYPTRAQILSEFKNQRTGEFGLEVKGIELGLPTTTKSAALTFDACGGAHGSAIDHALLDTLRDHNVPATLFINQRWARSNGAAMEELVADPLFEIANHGTSHAPLSVAGQSAYGIYGTGSVGEAYDEVMGNQKYLAGHYAVDARFFRSGTAHMDEVSAAMCRKLGLIPMNFTVNLDAGASFPAATVAAQMQLLSAGSVGIGHFNQPESGTAKGIALGLAAALDSGLEFITLSEAW
;
A
#
# COMPACT_ATOMS: atom_id res chain seq x y z
N VAL A 1 11.58 54.23 32.11
CA VAL A 1 12.16 54.27 30.77
C VAL A 1 12.37 52.81 30.37
N PHE A 2 11.43 52.27 29.60
CA PHE A 2 11.52 50.92 29.00
C PHE A 2 11.90 51.04 27.55
N LEU A 3 12.92 50.29 27.14
CA LEU A 3 13.28 50.08 25.73
C LEU A 3 12.79 48.68 25.32
N PRO A 4 12.23 48.49 24.08
CA PRO A 4 11.75 47.19 23.65
C PRO A 4 12.86 46.36 22.97
N PHE A 5 12.87 45.08 23.30
CA PHE A 5 13.72 44.05 22.68
C PHE A 5 13.26 43.75 21.26
N GLY A 6 14.19 43.70 20.35
CA GLY A 6 13.95 43.38 18.94
C GLY A 6 13.64 41.91 18.71
N MET A 7 12.59 41.62 17.94
CA MET A 7 12.28 40.32 17.39
C MET A 7 13.23 40.01 16.21
N ASN A 8 13.98 38.95 16.37
CA ASN A 8 14.86 38.43 15.32
C ASN A 8 14.04 37.67 14.26
N GLN A 9 14.06 38.15 13.04
CA GLN A 9 13.55 37.47 11.85
C GLN A 9 14.49 36.33 11.43
N VAL A 10 14.13 35.09 11.68
CA VAL A 10 14.83 33.88 11.19
C VAL A 10 13.89 32.96 10.41
N GLY A 11 12.74 33.42 9.96
CA GLY A 11 11.75 32.57 9.29
C GLY A 11 11.77 32.60 7.74
N SER A 12 12.49 33.49 7.09
CA SER A 12 12.24 33.80 5.67
C SER A 12 13.12 33.07 4.64
N LYS A 13 14.17 32.37 5.05
CA LYS A 13 15.08 31.69 4.10
C LYS A 13 14.78 30.21 3.86
N GLU A 14 14.09 29.56 4.75
CA GLU A 14 13.72 28.15 4.58
C GLU A 14 12.44 27.96 3.75
N GLU A 15 11.47 28.88 3.85
CA GLU A 15 10.28 28.87 3.00
C GLU A 15 10.60 29.17 1.54
N GLU A 16 11.52 30.11 1.27
CA GLU A 16 11.96 30.45 -0.09
C GLU A 16 12.71 29.29 -0.78
N ASN A 17 13.40 28.46 -0.01
CA ASN A 17 14.14 27.30 -0.53
C ASN A 17 13.23 26.10 -0.84
N MET A 18 12.10 25.96 -0.16
CA MET A 18 11.08 24.95 -0.43
C MET A 18 10.26 25.29 -1.69
N GLU A 19 9.90 26.55 -1.90
CA GLU A 19 9.22 26.98 -3.13
C GLU A 19 10.09 26.82 -4.38
N HIS A 20 11.39 27.06 -4.28
CA HIS A 20 12.33 26.88 -5.39
C HIS A 20 12.59 25.41 -5.77
N ARG A 21 12.49 24.47 -4.83
CA ARG A 21 12.58 23.03 -5.11
C ARG A 21 11.32 22.50 -5.78
N SER A 22 10.14 22.96 -5.36
CA SER A 22 8.86 22.58 -5.96
C SER A 22 8.74 23.06 -7.42
N ARG A 23 9.22 24.26 -7.75
CA ARG A 23 9.17 24.80 -9.12
C ARG A 23 10.13 24.12 -10.11
N ARG A 24 11.22 23.51 -9.66
CA ARG A 24 12.13 22.76 -10.54
C ARG A 24 11.61 21.40 -10.99
N TRP A 25 10.66 20.83 -10.27
CA TRP A 25 10.00 19.57 -10.65
C TRP A 25 8.88 19.78 -11.68
N ALA A 26 8.21 20.93 -11.66
CA ALA A 26 7.09 21.24 -12.55
C ALA A 26 7.50 21.60 -14.00
N LEU A 27 8.79 21.86 -14.28
CA LEU A 27 9.26 22.36 -15.59
C LEU A 27 9.86 21.28 -16.52
N LYS A 28 9.78 19.99 -16.18
CA LYS A 28 10.25 18.91 -17.05
C LYS A 28 9.16 18.11 -17.78
N ALA A 29 7.89 18.48 -17.62
CA ALA A 29 6.78 17.86 -18.31
C ALA A 29 6.06 18.89 -19.20
N GLY A 30 6.61 19.18 -20.37
CA GLY A 30 5.97 20.09 -21.32
C GLY A 30 6.66 20.09 -22.66
N ALA A 31 6.24 19.30 -23.60
CA ALA A 31 6.06 19.55 -25.01
C ALA A 31 6.00 18.27 -25.84
N ALA A 32 4.81 17.84 -26.23
CA ALA A 32 4.59 17.17 -27.52
C ALA A 32 3.16 17.43 -27.97
N SER A 33 3.09 17.96 -29.15
CA SER A 33 2.05 18.64 -29.86
C SER A 33 0.90 17.77 -30.38
N LEU A 34 -0.26 18.40 -30.43
CA LEU A 34 -1.43 18.28 -31.31
C LEU A 34 -1.25 17.56 -32.67
N GLY A 35 -2.16 16.61 -32.91
CA GLY A 35 -2.49 16.13 -34.23
C GLY A 35 -3.95 15.69 -34.27
N ALA A 36 -4.83 16.55 -34.79
CA ALA A 36 -6.23 16.27 -35.06
C ALA A 36 -6.36 15.61 -36.44
N VAL A 37 -7.17 14.56 -36.59
CA VAL A 37 -7.86 14.25 -37.84
C VAL A 37 -9.23 13.62 -37.53
N ALA A 38 -10.19 14.04 -38.37
CA ALA A 38 -11.63 13.95 -38.24
C ALA A 38 -12.26 12.66 -38.79
N ALA A 39 -13.45 12.37 -38.29
CA ALA A 39 -14.69 11.96 -38.88
C ALA A 39 -14.77 10.75 -39.84
N GLY A 40 -15.73 9.88 -39.55
CA GLY A 40 -16.31 8.90 -40.45
C GLY A 40 -17.51 8.18 -39.81
N LEU A 41 -18.71 8.76 -40.02
CA LEU A 41 -20.02 8.13 -39.80
C LEU A 41 -20.27 7.04 -40.86
N LEU A 42 -20.81 5.92 -40.49
CA LEU A 42 -21.82 5.23 -41.31
C LEU A 42 -22.63 4.21 -40.50
N SER A 43 -23.93 4.38 -40.63
CA SER A 43 -25.03 3.57 -40.10
C SER A 43 -25.16 2.20 -40.80
N GLY A 44 -25.74 1.24 -40.13
CA GLY A 44 -26.27 0.01 -40.74
C GLY A 44 -27.18 -0.75 -39.78
N CYS A 45 -28.48 -0.68 -40.04
CA CYS A 45 -29.57 -1.33 -39.29
C CYS A 45 -29.84 -2.77 -39.77
N SER A 46 -30.60 -3.47 -38.91
CA SER A 46 -31.58 -4.58 -39.21
C SER A 46 -30.99 -6.00 -39.21
N ALA A 47 -31.68 -7.05 -38.79
CA ALA A 47 -33.05 -7.29 -38.32
C ALA A 47 -33.12 -8.66 -37.63
N SER A 48 -34.07 -8.77 -36.80
CA SER A 48 -34.93 -9.84 -36.25
C SER A 48 -34.96 -11.26 -36.87
N GLY A 49 -35.16 -12.26 -36.00
CA GLY A 49 -36.02 -13.39 -36.29
C GLY A 49 -35.74 -14.64 -35.41
N PRO A 50 -36.78 -15.24 -34.80
CA PRO A 50 -36.66 -16.34 -33.86
C PRO A 50 -36.96 -17.70 -34.48
N ALA A 51 -36.42 -18.79 -33.94
CA ALA A 51 -36.91 -20.15 -34.16
C ALA A 51 -36.61 -21.06 -33.00
N THR A 52 -37.55 -21.33 -32.21
CA THR A 52 -38.32 -22.56 -31.92
C THR A 52 -37.54 -23.84 -31.59
N ALA A 53 -37.96 -24.38 -30.49
CA ALA A 53 -37.66 -25.60 -29.77
C ALA A 53 -37.65 -26.91 -30.60
N THR A 54 -36.88 -27.88 -30.08
CA THR A 54 -37.38 -29.26 -30.02
C THR A 54 -36.71 -30.06 -28.86
N ARG A 55 -37.57 -30.72 -28.09
CA ARG A 55 -37.24 -31.72 -27.07
C ARG A 55 -36.75 -33.02 -27.72
N SER A 56 -35.83 -33.73 -27.11
CA SER A 56 -35.90 -35.18 -27.13
C SER A 56 -35.10 -35.79 -25.96
N ALA A 57 -35.70 -36.74 -25.35
CA ALA A 57 -35.61 -37.65 -24.29
C ALA A 57 -34.23 -38.30 -24.00
N SER A 58 -34.09 -38.64 -22.70
CA SER A 58 -33.12 -39.54 -22.09
C SER A 58 -33.13 -40.98 -22.66
N PRO A 59 -32.06 -41.78 -22.37
CA PRO A 59 -32.28 -42.77 -21.36
C PRO A 59 -31.12 -42.95 -20.35
N THR A 60 -31.54 -43.43 -19.22
CA THR A 60 -30.92 -44.00 -18.03
C THR A 60 -29.80 -44.99 -18.33
N ALA A 61 -28.67 -44.84 -17.60
CA ALA A 61 -27.83 -45.98 -17.23
C ALA A 61 -27.25 -45.75 -15.82
N SER A 62 -27.66 -46.64 -14.94
CA SER A 62 -27.22 -46.82 -13.59
C SER A 62 -25.78 -47.37 -13.55
N GLY A 63 -24.88 -46.67 -12.86
CA GLY A 63 -23.55 -47.17 -12.53
C GLY A 63 -23.20 -46.69 -11.15
N ALA A 64 -23.41 -47.55 -10.13
CA ALA A 64 -22.99 -47.27 -8.77
C ALA A 64 -21.46 -47.35 -8.67
N ALA A 65 -20.82 -46.20 -8.57
CA ALA A 65 -19.42 -46.11 -8.16
C ALA A 65 -19.35 -45.77 -6.66
N SER A 66 -18.82 -46.72 -5.91
CA SER A 66 -18.53 -46.63 -4.48
C SER A 66 -17.50 -45.50 -4.27
N SER A 67 -17.92 -44.37 -3.74
CA SER A 67 -17.04 -43.28 -3.36
C SER A 67 -16.54 -43.50 -1.93
N THR A 68 -15.29 -43.93 -1.82
CA THR A 68 -14.55 -43.86 -0.56
C THR A 68 -14.39 -42.39 -0.17
N PRO A 69 -14.71 -42.00 1.08
CA PRO A 69 -14.48 -40.60 1.51
C PRO A 69 -13.00 -40.24 1.43
N PRO A 70 -12.64 -39.03 0.97
CA PRO A 70 -11.26 -38.58 1.02
C PRO A 70 -10.78 -38.51 2.47
N ALA A 71 -9.56 -39.00 2.71
CA ALA A 71 -8.90 -38.86 4.00
C ALA A 71 -8.85 -37.40 4.45
N PRO A 72 -9.03 -37.12 5.75
CA PRO A 72 -8.90 -35.74 6.24
C PRO A 72 -7.51 -35.24 5.92
N ALA A 73 -7.46 -34.03 5.33
CA ALA A 73 -6.20 -33.31 5.07
C ALA A 73 -5.43 -33.16 6.40
N PRO A 74 -4.10 -33.27 6.37
CA PRO A 74 -3.29 -33.09 7.58
C PRO A 74 -3.58 -31.71 8.17
N SER A 75 -4.07 -31.72 9.41
CA SER A 75 -4.27 -30.51 10.20
C SER A 75 -2.90 -29.80 10.30
N ALA A 76 -2.78 -28.62 9.69
CA ALA A 76 -1.60 -27.80 9.84
C ALA A 76 -1.39 -27.55 11.33
N SER A 77 -0.25 -27.99 11.86
CA SER A 77 0.16 -27.67 13.23
C SER A 77 0.16 -26.14 13.37
N PRO A 78 -0.35 -25.59 14.49
CA PRO A 78 -0.31 -24.16 14.69
C PRO A 78 1.16 -23.73 14.63
N SER A 79 1.50 -22.94 13.63
CA SER A 79 2.80 -22.24 13.56
C SER A 79 2.95 -21.50 14.88
N SER A 80 4.06 -21.72 15.60
CA SER A 80 4.31 -21.04 16.87
C SER A 80 4.27 -19.54 16.62
N ALA A 81 3.26 -18.87 17.18
CA ALA A 81 3.08 -17.43 17.02
C ALA A 81 4.39 -16.70 17.38
N ARG A 82 4.82 -15.77 16.52
CA ARG A 82 6.04 -14.99 16.73
C ARG A 82 5.97 -14.29 18.09
N GLN A 83 7.03 -14.46 18.88
CA GLN A 83 7.14 -13.77 20.16
C GLN A 83 7.79 -12.40 19.93
N TYR A 84 7.04 -11.36 20.20
CA TYR A 84 7.51 -9.98 20.09
C TYR A 84 8.15 -9.52 21.41
N PRO A 85 9.20 -8.67 21.37
CA PRO A 85 9.67 -7.96 22.55
C PRO A 85 8.53 -7.18 23.21
N THR A 86 8.47 -7.24 24.53
CA THR A 86 7.48 -6.52 25.31
C THR A 86 7.70 -5.01 25.26
N ARG A 87 6.64 -4.22 25.54
CA ARG A 87 6.76 -2.78 25.66
C ARG A 87 7.84 -2.35 26.64
N ALA A 88 7.95 -3.04 27.79
CA ALA A 88 8.95 -2.74 28.80
C ALA A 88 10.39 -2.97 28.31
N GLN A 89 10.61 -4.04 27.53
CA GLN A 89 11.92 -4.32 26.92
C GLN A 89 12.29 -3.24 25.90
N ILE A 90 11.36 -2.86 25.03
CA ILE A 90 11.58 -1.79 24.03
C ILE A 90 11.86 -0.45 24.73
N LEU A 91 11.07 -0.07 25.71
CA LEU A 91 11.31 1.15 26.49
C LEU A 91 12.69 1.12 27.18
N SER A 92 13.09 -0.01 27.77
CA SER A 92 14.40 -0.13 28.40
C SER A 92 15.54 0.09 27.41
N GLU A 93 15.41 -0.41 26.18
CA GLU A 93 16.46 -0.34 25.15
C GLU A 93 16.54 1.03 24.45
N PHE A 94 15.38 1.65 24.17
CA PHE A 94 15.30 2.83 23.29
C PHE A 94 15.04 4.16 24.01
N LYS A 95 14.60 4.19 25.28
CA LYS A 95 14.16 5.41 25.99
C LYS A 95 15.17 6.56 26.04
N ASN A 96 16.46 6.28 25.93
CA ASN A 96 17.51 7.27 25.98
C ASN A 96 18.07 7.62 24.59
N GLN A 97 17.60 6.98 23.55
CA GLN A 97 18.02 7.28 22.19
C GLN A 97 17.38 8.59 21.72
N ARG A 98 18.14 9.37 20.98
CA ARG A 98 17.69 10.64 20.40
C ARG A 98 17.70 10.50 18.90
N THR A 99 16.65 10.98 18.25
CA THR A 99 16.58 11.04 16.81
C THR A 99 17.38 12.23 16.26
N GLY A 100 18.03 12.04 15.12
CA GLY A 100 18.72 13.06 14.34
C GLY A 100 18.11 13.25 12.96
N GLU A 101 17.36 12.25 12.47
CA GLU A 101 16.76 12.23 11.14
C GLU A 101 15.27 11.92 11.24
N PHE A 102 14.48 12.49 10.33
CA PHE A 102 13.06 12.18 10.18
C PHE A 102 12.65 12.37 8.73
N GLY A 103 12.01 11.39 8.14
CA GLY A 103 11.61 11.48 6.73
C GLY A 103 11.18 10.15 6.14
N LEU A 104 11.23 10.09 4.82
CA LEU A 104 10.87 8.90 4.03
C LEU A 104 12.01 7.89 3.90
N GLU A 105 13.26 8.33 4.04
CA GLU A 105 14.46 7.58 3.67
C GLU A 105 15.50 7.53 4.80
N VAL A 106 15.04 7.46 6.05
CA VAL A 106 15.96 7.38 7.18
C VAL A 106 16.58 5.98 7.30
N LYS A 107 17.70 5.90 7.98
CA LYS A 107 18.40 4.64 8.22
C LYS A 107 17.48 3.59 8.87
N GLY A 108 17.44 2.41 8.29
CA GLY A 108 16.62 1.28 8.78
C GLY A 108 15.32 1.07 8.00
N ILE A 109 14.93 2.01 7.14
CA ILE A 109 13.82 1.83 6.19
C ILE A 109 14.35 1.18 4.91
N GLU A 110 13.64 0.18 4.40
CA GLU A 110 13.83 -0.33 3.04
C GLU A 110 12.99 0.51 2.06
N LEU A 111 13.57 0.83 0.91
CA LEU A 111 12.87 1.60 -0.13
C LEU A 111 12.49 0.73 -1.32
N GLY A 112 13.33 -0.24 -1.66
CA GLY A 112 13.20 -1.13 -2.80
C GLY A 112 13.36 -2.59 -2.39
N LEU A 113 13.16 -3.49 -3.32
CA LEU A 113 13.41 -4.92 -3.15
C LEU A 113 14.91 -5.21 -3.07
N PRO A 114 15.32 -6.36 -2.53
CA PRO A 114 16.73 -6.77 -2.56
C PRO A 114 17.32 -6.72 -3.96
N THR A 115 18.59 -6.34 -4.08
CA THR A 115 19.27 -6.11 -5.37
C THR A 115 19.30 -7.30 -6.32
N THR A 116 19.08 -8.51 -5.81
CA THR A 116 19.03 -9.75 -6.62
C THR A 116 17.66 -9.96 -7.27
N THR A 117 16.65 -9.21 -6.90
CA THR A 117 15.28 -9.36 -7.40
C THR A 117 15.15 -8.75 -8.79
N LYS A 118 14.54 -9.50 -9.73
CA LYS A 118 14.26 -9.03 -11.10
C LYS A 118 12.86 -8.49 -11.28
N SER A 119 12.00 -8.68 -10.29
CA SER A 119 10.61 -8.24 -10.27
C SER A 119 10.45 -6.90 -9.56
N ALA A 120 9.29 -6.27 -9.66
CA ALA A 120 8.86 -5.13 -8.86
C ALA A 120 7.77 -5.54 -7.86
N ALA A 121 7.50 -4.71 -6.86
CA ALA A 121 6.37 -4.88 -5.98
C ALA A 121 5.40 -3.69 -6.06
N LEU A 122 4.11 -3.97 -6.18
CA LEU A 122 3.05 -3.00 -5.97
C LEU A 122 2.63 -3.06 -4.50
N THR A 123 2.57 -1.91 -3.86
CA THR A 123 2.07 -1.78 -2.49
C THR A 123 0.98 -0.74 -2.41
N PHE A 124 -0.06 -1.02 -1.64
CA PHE A 124 -1.17 -0.09 -1.50
C PHE A 124 -1.54 0.11 -0.04
N ASP A 125 -1.71 1.37 0.35
CA ASP A 125 -2.07 1.75 1.71
C ASP A 125 -3.58 1.89 1.85
N ALA A 126 -4.12 1.48 3.01
CA ALA A 126 -5.49 1.73 3.47
C ALA A 126 -5.45 2.49 4.79
N CYS A 127 -5.55 3.80 4.73
CA CYS A 127 -5.30 4.70 5.85
C CYS A 127 -6.40 4.73 6.92
N GLY A 128 -7.66 4.53 6.52
CA GLY A 128 -8.81 4.66 7.41
C GLY A 128 -9.08 6.10 7.88
N GLY A 129 -10.02 6.24 8.80
CA GLY A 129 -10.47 7.55 9.30
C GLY A 129 -11.63 8.13 8.51
N ALA A 130 -12.02 9.36 8.83
CA ALA A 130 -13.28 9.97 8.37
C ALA A 130 -13.45 10.00 6.84
N HIS A 131 -12.37 10.11 6.09
CA HIS A 131 -12.40 10.21 4.62
C HIS A 131 -11.54 9.14 3.95
N GLY A 132 -11.10 8.12 4.66
CA GLY A 132 -10.18 7.11 4.16
C GLY A 132 -10.62 5.68 4.44
N SER A 133 -11.91 5.42 4.69
CA SER A 133 -12.44 4.09 5.00
C SER A 133 -13.18 3.43 3.83
N ALA A 134 -13.19 4.02 2.65
CA ALA A 134 -13.77 3.39 1.47
C ALA A 134 -12.83 2.29 0.91
N ILE A 135 -13.30 1.58 -0.10
CA ILE A 135 -12.59 0.51 -0.79
C ILE A 135 -12.64 0.79 -2.29
N ASP A 136 -11.50 0.77 -2.94
CA ASP A 136 -11.40 0.85 -4.39
C ASP A 136 -11.45 -0.56 -4.99
N HIS A 137 -12.65 -1.08 -5.17
CA HIS A 137 -12.87 -2.40 -5.78
C HIS A 137 -12.33 -2.45 -7.21
N ALA A 138 -12.43 -1.36 -7.97
CA ALA A 138 -11.92 -1.33 -9.34
C ALA A 138 -10.42 -1.54 -9.42
N LEU A 139 -9.65 -1.03 -8.43
CA LEU A 139 -8.22 -1.30 -8.33
C LEU A 139 -7.95 -2.78 -8.00
N LEU A 140 -8.62 -3.33 -6.98
CA LEU A 140 -8.43 -4.72 -6.58
C LEU A 140 -8.83 -5.70 -7.69
N ASP A 141 -9.93 -5.43 -8.40
CA ASP A 141 -10.38 -6.22 -9.53
C ASP A 141 -9.38 -6.14 -10.70
N THR A 142 -8.82 -4.96 -10.98
CA THR A 142 -7.75 -4.82 -11.99
C THR A 142 -6.55 -5.72 -11.67
N LEU A 143 -6.12 -5.77 -10.40
CA LEU A 143 -5.01 -6.65 -10.01
C LEU A 143 -5.37 -8.13 -10.17
N ARG A 144 -6.59 -8.53 -9.80
CA ARG A 144 -7.10 -9.89 -9.97
C ARG A 144 -7.21 -10.30 -11.44
N ASP A 145 -7.78 -9.45 -12.27
CA ASP A 145 -7.97 -9.70 -13.71
C ASP A 145 -6.64 -9.93 -14.44
N HIS A 146 -5.59 -9.27 -13.99
CA HIS A 146 -4.23 -9.43 -14.52
C HIS A 146 -3.38 -10.45 -13.76
N ASN A 147 -3.92 -11.08 -12.69
CA ASN A 147 -3.19 -11.98 -11.80
C ASN A 147 -1.90 -11.34 -11.24
N VAL A 148 -1.98 -10.08 -10.82
CA VAL A 148 -0.86 -9.29 -10.30
C VAL A 148 -0.91 -9.25 -8.78
N PRO A 149 0.07 -9.84 -8.08
CA PRO A 149 0.12 -9.80 -6.63
C PRO A 149 0.48 -8.40 -6.11
N ALA A 150 0.02 -8.11 -4.89
CA ALA A 150 0.33 -6.85 -4.22
C ALA A 150 0.41 -7.03 -2.69
N THR A 151 1.17 -6.13 -2.04
CA THR A 151 1.20 -6.06 -0.58
C THR A 151 0.34 -4.88 -0.10
N LEU A 152 -0.65 -5.16 0.73
CA LEU A 152 -1.62 -4.20 1.24
C LEU A 152 -1.26 -3.79 2.67
N PHE A 153 -0.89 -2.53 2.85
CA PHE A 153 -0.59 -1.96 4.16
C PHE A 153 -1.87 -1.46 4.81
N ILE A 154 -2.36 -2.20 5.79
CA ILE A 154 -3.66 -1.99 6.42
C ILE A 154 -3.51 -1.26 7.75
N ASN A 155 -4.13 -0.08 7.88
CA ASN A 155 -4.27 0.60 9.15
C ASN A 155 -5.43 0.01 9.98
N GLN A 156 -5.26 -0.07 11.30
CA GLN A 156 -6.29 -0.64 12.19
C GLN A 156 -7.65 0.05 12.05
N ARG A 157 -7.68 1.37 11.81
CA ARG A 157 -8.94 2.11 11.64
C ARG A 157 -9.71 1.65 10.41
N TRP A 158 -8.98 1.39 9.30
CA TRP A 158 -9.58 0.86 8.09
C TRP A 158 -10.08 -0.56 8.29
N ALA A 159 -9.26 -1.43 8.88
CA ALA A 159 -9.63 -2.83 9.16
C ALA A 159 -10.88 -2.93 10.04
N ARG A 160 -11.00 -2.07 11.06
CA ARG A 160 -12.20 -2.02 11.93
C ARG A 160 -13.46 -1.61 11.19
N SER A 161 -13.35 -0.75 10.19
CA SER A 161 -14.50 -0.27 9.40
C SER A 161 -14.90 -1.25 8.29
N ASN A 162 -14.00 -2.17 7.91
CA ASN A 162 -14.13 -3.01 6.71
C ASN A 162 -13.89 -4.50 7.01
N GLY A 163 -14.46 -5.02 8.11
CA GLY A 163 -14.20 -6.39 8.56
C GLY A 163 -14.44 -7.47 7.50
N ALA A 164 -15.56 -7.41 6.77
CA ALA A 164 -15.86 -8.36 5.71
C ALA A 164 -14.82 -8.29 4.56
N ALA A 165 -14.44 -7.10 4.14
CA ALA A 165 -13.41 -6.93 3.12
C ALA A 165 -12.03 -7.43 3.60
N MET A 166 -11.71 -7.25 4.88
CA MET A 166 -10.49 -7.84 5.46
C MET A 166 -10.47 -9.37 5.36
N GLU A 167 -11.60 -10.03 5.63
CA GLU A 167 -11.71 -11.49 5.50
C GLU A 167 -11.49 -11.94 4.05
N GLU A 168 -12.05 -11.21 3.09
CA GLU A 168 -11.84 -11.46 1.65
C GLU A 168 -10.38 -11.26 1.24
N LEU A 169 -9.76 -10.15 1.64
CA LEU A 169 -8.38 -9.84 1.27
C LEU A 169 -7.37 -10.82 1.90
N VAL A 170 -7.60 -11.26 3.14
CA VAL A 170 -6.75 -12.25 3.80
C VAL A 170 -6.87 -13.64 3.15
N ALA A 171 -8.05 -13.98 2.63
CA ALA A 171 -8.28 -15.25 1.94
C ALA A 171 -7.80 -15.25 0.48
N ASP A 172 -7.54 -14.09 -0.10
CA ASP A 172 -7.10 -13.95 -1.50
C ASP A 172 -5.57 -14.15 -1.61
N PRO A 173 -5.11 -15.19 -2.31
CA PRO A 173 -3.68 -15.51 -2.41
C PRO A 173 -2.86 -14.46 -3.19
N LEU A 174 -3.50 -13.54 -3.90
CA LEU A 174 -2.82 -12.44 -4.58
C LEU A 174 -2.36 -11.34 -3.62
N PHE A 175 -2.94 -11.28 -2.40
CA PHE A 175 -2.68 -10.17 -1.51
C PHE A 175 -1.93 -10.57 -0.25
N GLU A 176 -0.79 -9.94 -0.01
CA GLU A 176 -0.10 -9.99 1.27
C GLU A 176 -0.59 -8.83 2.15
N ILE A 177 -0.91 -9.11 3.41
CA ILE A 177 -1.32 -8.09 4.38
C ILE A 177 -0.11 -7.63 5.20
N ALA A 178 0.12 -6.32 5.21
CA ALA A 178 1.16 -5.64 5.97
C ALA A 178 0.57 -4.63 6.96
N ASN A 179 1.38 -4.19 7.92
CA ASN A 179 0.96 -3.34 9.03
C ASN A 179 1.16 -1.85 8.69
N HIS A 180 0.07 -1.06 8.73
CA HIS A 180 0.09 0.40 8.50
C HIS A 180 -0.21 1.22 9.77
N GLY A 181 0.08 0.68 10.94
CA GLY A 181 -0.12 1.34 12.21
C GLY A 181 -1.56 1.32 12.75
N THR A 182 -1.71 1.85 13.95
CA THR A 182 -2.98 1.85 14.70
C THR A 182 -3.81 3.09 14.40
N SER A 183 -3.21 4.27 14.49
CA SER A 183 -3.86 5.57 14.34
C SER A 183 -3.45 6.34 13.08
N HIS A 184 -2.56 5.78 12.27
CA HIS A 184 -1.99 6.41 11.08
C HIS A 184 -1.10 7.61 11.40
N ALA A 185 -0.38 7.54 12.51
CA ALA A 185 0.57 8.58 12.88
C ALA A 185 1.93 8.39 12.15
N PRO A 186 2.61 9.47 11.75
CA PRO A 186 4.05 9.42 11.51
C PRO A 186 4.75 8.80 12.71
N LEU A 187 5.75 7.95 12.48
CA LEU A 187 6.38 7.22 13.58
C LEU A 187 7.63 7.97 14.09
N SER A 188 7.51 8.56 15.27
CA SER A 188 8.59 9.34 15.87
C SER A 188 8.70 9.08 17.37
N VAL A 189 9.92 9.18 17.91
CA VAL A 189 10.13 9.17 19.37
C VAL A 189 10.20 10.58 19.95
N ALA A 190 10.06 11.62 19.10
CA ALA A 190 10.23 13.03 19.46
C ALA A 190 9.06 13.94 19.04
N GLY A 191 7.94 13.39 18.57
CA GLY A 191 6.75 14.17 18.19
C GLY A 191 6.85 14.88 16.84
N GLN A 192 7.74 14.42 15.95
CA GLN A 192 7.89 15.02 14.63
C GLN A 192 6.65 14.77 13.78
N SER A 193 6.24 15.78 13.02
CA SER A 193 4.99 15.78 12.25
C SER A 193 5.25 15.76 10.75
N ALA A 194 4.32 15.19 9.98
CA ALA A 194 4.35 15.23 8.52
C ALA A 194 2.96 15.56 7.97
N TYR A 195 2.87 16.41 6.96
CA TYR A 195 1.62 16.83 6.32
C TYR A 195 0.55 17.35 7.31
N GLY A 196 0.96 18.02 8.40
CA GLY A 196 0.07 18.49 9.44
C GLY A 196 -0.49 17.41 10.37
N ILE A 197 -0.03 16.18 10.26
CA ILE A 197 -0.39 15.06 11.14
C ILE A 197 0.69 14.92 12.20
N TYR A 198 0.31 14.99 13.47
CA TYR A 198 1.24 14.80 14.59
C TYR A 198 1.74 13.35 14.65
N GLY A 199 3.05 13.21 14.76
CA GLY A 199 3.67 11.91 14.98
C GLY A 199 3.57 11.46 16.45
N THR A 200 3.94 10.21 16.70
CA THR A 200 4.10 9.68 18.05
C THR A 200 5.21 10.46 18.78
N GLY A 201 5.00 10.77 20.07
CA GLY A 201 5.86 11.67 20.84
C GLY A 201 6.86 10.97 21.74
N SER A 202 6.89 9.63 21.75
CA SER A 202 7.77 8.84 22.61
C SER A 202 7.94 7.42 22.07
N VAL A 203 8.98 6.72 22.53
CA VAL A 203 9.19 5.29 22.26
C VAL A 203 7.97 4.44 22.64
N GLY A 204 7.29 4.81 23.73
CA GLY A 204 6.09 4.09 24.18
C GLY A 204 4.93 4.25 23.22
N GLU A 205 4.68 5.46 22.74
CA GLU A 205 3.63 5.74 21.75
C GLU A 205 3.96 5.10 20.40
N ALA A 206 5.22 5.18 19.97
CA ALA A 206 5.67 4.52 18.74
C ALA A 206 5.48 3.00 18.81
N TYR A 207 5.82 2.38 19.95
CA TYR A 207 5.54 0.96 20.18
C TYR A 207 4.03 0.66 20.10
N ASP A 208 3.20 1.47 20.75
CA ASP A 208 1.76 1.27 20.80
C ASP A 208 1.12 1.47 19.40
N GLU A 209 1.64 2.40 18.58
CA GLU A 209 1.23 2.61 17.18
C GLU A 209 1.51 1.39 16.32
N VAL A 210 2.69 0.79 16.44
CA VAL A 210 3.08 -0.40 15.67
C VAL A 210 2.36 -1.64 16.18
N MET A 211 2.48 -1.94 17.48
CA MET A 211 2.03 -3.19 18.05
C MET A 211 0.54 -3.26 18.34
N GLY A 212 -0.15 -2.12 18.41
CA GLY A 212 -1.60 -2.08 18.49
C GLY A 212 -2.24 -2.74 17.29
N ASN A 213 -1.82 -2.35 16.09
CA ASN A 213 -2.30 -2.95 14.85
C ASN A 213 -1.73 -4.36 14.61
N GLN A 214 -0.46 -4.62 14.93
CA GLN A 214 0.14 -5.95 14.77
C GLN A 214 -0.66 -7.02 15.52
N LYS A 215 -1.00 -6.73 16.78
CA LYS A 215 -1.83 -7.62 17.62
C LYS A 215 -3.26 -7.72 17.12
N TYR A 216 -3.81 -6.63 16.59
CA TYR A 216 -5.15 -6.62 16.03
C TYR A 216 -5.25 -7.52 14.80
N LEU A 217 -4.33 -7.39 13.86
CA LEU A 217 -4.26 -8.24 12.66
C LEU A 217 -4.08 -9.72 13.03
N ALA A 218 -3.17 -10.01 13.95
CA ALA A 218 -2.93 -11.38 14.41
C ALA A 218 -4.16 -11.98 15.11
N GLY A 219 -4.80 -11.21 15.99
CA GLY A 219 -5.91 -11.71 16.81
C GLY A 219 -7.24 -11.86 16.07
N HIS A 220 -7.49 -11.04 15.05
CA HIS A 220 -8.77 -11.04 14.31
C HIS A 220 -8.69 -11.81 13.00
N TYR A 221 -7.52 -11.82 12.35
CA TYR A 221 -7.36 -12.34 10.99
C TYR A 221 -6.25 -13.38 10.85
N ALA A 222 -5.60 -13.77 11.96
CA ALA A 222 -4.44 -14.67 11.97
C ALA A 222 -3.27 -14.20 11.07
N VAL A 223 -3.16 -12.88 10.85
CA VAL A 223 -2.10 -12.27 10.05
C VAL A 223 -0.94 -11.86 10.94
N ASP A 224 0.24 -12.44 10.71
CA ASP A 224 1.50 -12.06 11.33
C ASP A 224 2.32 -11.23 10.32
N ALA A 225 1.99 -9.93 10.20
CA ALA A 225 2.61 -9.05 9.21
C ALA A 225 4.13 -8.97 9.39
N ARG A 226 4.87 -9.03 8.27
CA ARG A 226 6.34 -8.89 8.26
C ARG A 226 6.80 -7.47 8.03
N PHE A 227 6.01 -6.68 7.31
CA PHE A 227 6.33 -5.33 6.90
C PHE A 227 5.50 -4.31 7.66
N PHE A 228 6.11 -3.16 7.91
CA PHE A 228 5.47 -2.02 8.54
C PHE A 228 5.72 -0.75 7.73
N ARG A 229 4.67 0.03 7.49
CA ARG A 229 4.75 1.40 6.96
C ARG A 229 4.02 2.32 7.92
N SER A 230 4.67 3.41 8.34
CA SER A 230 4.02 4.41 9.22
C SER A 230 2.97 5.21 8.47
N GLY A 231 2.03 5.80 9.17
CA GLY A 231 1.18 6.84 8.61
C GLY A 231 2.04 7.92 7.96
N THR A 232 1.62 8.40 6.77
CA THR A 232 2.41 9.36 5.96
C THR A 232 3.76 8.83 5.43
N ALA A 233 4.11 7.57 5.67
CA ALA A 233 5.39 6.95 5.35
C ALA A 233 6.62 7.60 6.03
N HIS A 234 6.42 8.59 6.93
CA HIS A 234 7.49 9.26 7.65
C HIS A 234 7.80 8.57 8.98
N MET A 235 9.08 8.37 9.26
CA MET A 235 9.54 7.93 10.56
C MET A 235 10.94 8.47 10.89
N ASP A 236 11.32 8.42 12.16
CA ASP A 236 12.70 8.65 12.55
C ASP A 236 13.51 7.34 12.61
N GLU A 237 14.84 7.45 12.61
CA GLU A 237 15.75 6.31 12.58
C GLU A 237 15.69 5.46 13.86
N VAL A 238 15.31 6.05 14.99
CA VAL A 238 15.12 5.34 16.25
C VAL A 238 13.87 4.46 16.18
N SER A 239 12.79 4.99 15.65
CA SER A 239 11.54 4.24 15.41
C SER A 239 11.73 3.14 14.37
N ALA A 240 12.51 3.40 13.30
CA ALA A 240 12.87 2.38 12.32
C ALA A 240 13.67 1.23 12.96
N ALA A 241 14.67 1.56 13.78
CA ALA A 241 15.44 0.56 14.55
C ALA A 241 14.56 -0.22 15.52
N MET A 242 13.59 0.45 16.17
CA MET A 242 12.61 -0.21 17.04
C MET A 242 11.74 -1.21 16.27
N CYS A 243 11.25 -0.86 15.08
CA CYS A 243 10.49 -1.79 14.22
C CYS A 243 11.34 -3.02 13.86
N ARG A 244 12.62 -2.84 13.52
CA ARG A 244 13.56 -3.94 13.27
C ARG A 244 13.73 -4.83 14.49
N LYS A 245 13.85 -4.24 15.69
CA LYS A 245 13.92 -4.98 16.95
C LYS A 245 12.65 -5.79 17.22
N LEU A 246 11.50 -5.28 16.82
CA LEU A 246 10.22 -5.99 16.85
C LEU A 246 10.13 -7.11 15.80
N GLY A 247 11.11 -7.27 14.93
CA GLY A 247 11.11 -8.25 13.85
C GLY A 247 10.27 -7.82 12.65
N LEU A 248 9.92 -6.54 12.55
CA LEU A 248 9.24 -5.94 11.42
C LEU A 248 10.22 -5.23 10.48
N ILE A 249 9.95 -5.27 9.19
CA ILE A 249 10.73 -4.56 8.19
C ILE A 249 10.03 -3.24 7.88
N PRO A 250 10.59 -2.07 8.29
CA PRO A 250 10.10 -0.78 7.83
C PRO A 250 10.28 -0.69 6.33
N MET A 251 9.18 -0.44 5.59
CA MET A 251 9.15 -0.46 4.13
C MET A 251 8.50 0.79 3.60
N ASN A 252 9.24 1.55 2.81
CA ASN A 252 8.69 2.64 2.03
C ASN A 252 8.68 2.28 0.53
N PHE A 253 9.15 3.14 -0.37
CA PHE A 253 8.97 2.97 -1.80
C PHE A 253 10.07 3.68 -2.60
N THR A 254 10.29 3.21 -3.81
CA THR A 254 11.13 3.88 -4.81
C THR A 254 10.31 4.72 -5.77
N VAL A 255 9.01 4.38 -5.98
CA VAL A 255 8.12 5.09 -6.90
C VAL A 255 6.82 5.45 -6.19
N ASN A 256 6.51 6.75 -6.13
CA ASN A 256 5.23 7.23 -5.64
C ASN A 256 4.21 7.25 -6.78
N LEU A 257 3.29 6.30 -6.79
CA LEU A 257 2.34 6.11 -7.90
C LEU A 257 1.22 7.16 -7.91
N ASP A 258 0.71 7.57 -6.74
CA ASP A 258 -0.51 8.36 -6.66
C ASP A 258 -0.48 9.58 -5.73
N ALA A 259 0.65 9.82 -5.02
CA ALA A 259 0.84 10.92 -4.07
C ALA A 259 -0.32 11.06 -3.06
N GLY A 260 -0.62 9.96 -2.36
CA GLY A 260 -1.73 9.95 -1.39
C GLY A 260 -3.10 10.01 -2.06
N ALA A 261 -3.25 9.34 -3.21
CA ALA A 261 -4.46 9.32 -4.03
C ALA A 261 -4.86 10.71 -4.61
N SER A 262 -3.88 11.61 -4.76
CA SER A 262 -4.12 12.97 -5.29
C SER A 262 -3.77 13.14 -6.77
N PHE A 263 -2.98 12.23 -7.35
CA PHE A 263 -2.62 12.33 -8.77
C PHE A 263 -3.81 11.98 -9.69
N PRO A 264 -3.97 12.70 -10.81
CA PRO A 264 -4.89 12.29 -11.85
C PRO A 264 -4.43 10.99 -12.52
N ALA A 265 -5.35 10.22 -13.08
CA ALA A 265 -5.08 8.90 -13.67
C ALA A 265 -3.94 8.89 -14.70
N ALA A 266 -3.81 9.92 -15.53
CA ALA A 266 -2.71 10.02 -16.49
C ALA A 266 -1.34 10.13 -15.81
N THR A 267 -1.27 10.82 -14.67
CA THR A 267 -0.02 10.91 -13.89
C THR A 267 0.29 9.57 -13.22
N VAL A 268 -0.71 8.90 -12.63
CA VAL A 268 -0.54 7.55 -12.06
C VAL A 268 -0.02 6.58 -13.13
N ALA A 269 -0.62 6.59 -14.34
CA ALA A 269 -0.15 5.75 -15.45
C ALA A 269 1.30 6.07 -15.84
N ALA A 270 1.69 7.35 -15.83
CA ALA A 270 3.08 7.75 -16.08
C ALA A 270 4.04 7.28 -14.97
N GLN A 271 3.61 7.31 -13.71
CA GLN A 271 4.41 6.78 -12.60
C GLN A 271 4.61 5.27 -12.69
N MET A 272 3.61 4.52 -13.15
CA MET A 272 3.75 3.08 -13.41
C MET A 272 4.88 2.76 -14.39
N GLN A 273 5.15 3.63 -15.37
CA GLN A 273 6.25 3.45 -16.34
C GLN A 273 7.65 3.66 -15.72
N LEU A 274 7.74 4.17 -14.49
CA LEU A 274 9.01 4.32 -13.77
C LEU A 274 9.39 3.05 -12.99
N LEU A 275 8.48 2.10 -12.87
CA LEU A 275 8.76 0.83 -12.22
C LEU A 275 9.75 0.01 -13.06
N SER A 276 10.69 -0.59 -12.37
CA SER A 276 11.70 -1.49 -12.93
C SER A 276 12.04 -2.58 -11.92
N ALA A 277 12.87 -3.52 -12.29
CA ALA A 277 13.36 -4.56 -11.38
C ALA A 277 13.93 -3.93 -10.10
N GLY A 278 13.48 -4.43 -8.95
CA GLY A 278 13.84 -3.91 -7.63
C GLY A 278 12.95 -2.76 -7.13
N SER A 279 12.07 -2.22 -7.96
CA SER A 279 11.18 -1.13 -7.55
C SER A 279 10.10 -1.58 -6.57
N VAL A 280 9.76 -0.70 -5.64
CA VAL A 280 8.54 -0.77 -4.81
C VAL A 280 7.70 0.47 -5.13
N GLY A 281 6.50 0.25 -5.66
CA GLY A 281 5.53 1.31 -5.92
C GLY A 281 4.56 1.47 -4.75
N ILE A 282 4.26 2.72 -4.35
CA ILE A 282 3.21 3.02 -3.36
C ILE A 282 2.01 3.65 -4.04
N GLY A 283 0.82 3.14 -3.74
CA GLY A 283 -0.47 3.73 -4.06
C GLY A 283 -1.45 3.55 -2.91
N HIS A 284 -2.72 3.89 -3.14
CA HIS A 284 -3.78 3.78 -2.13
C HIS A 284 -5.01 3.09 -2.73
N PHE A 285 -5.65 2.21 -1.96
CA PHE A 285 -6.89 1.53 -2.38
C PHE A 285 -8.11 1.89 -1.52
N ASN A 286 -7.98 2.92 -0.69
CA ASN A 286 -9.03 3.42 0.19
C ASN A 286 -9.68 4.73 -0.30
N GLN A 287 -9.45 5.10 -1.57
CA GLN A 287 -9.95 6.32 -2.21
C GLN A 287 -10.49 6.03 -3.62
N PRO A 288 -11.68 5.39 -3.76
CA PRO A 288 -12.21 4.92 -5.04
C PRO A 288 -12.51 6.03 -6.05
N GLU A 289 -12.71 7.27 -5.57
CA GLU A 289 -12.97 8.43 -6.44
C GLU A 289 -11.67 9.08 -6.99
N SER A 290 -10.50 8.56 -6.60
CA SER A 290 -9.20 9.07 -7.05
C SER A 290 -8.85 8.60 -8.46
N GLY A 291 -7.71 9.11 -8.97
CA GLY A 291 -7.15 8.64 -10.23
C GLY A 291 -6.41 7.29 -10.14
N THR A 292 -6.27 6.70 -8.95
CA THR A 292 -5.39 5.55 -8.69
C THR A 292 -5.82 4.33 -9.50
N ALA A 293 -7.03 3.80 -9.32
CA ALA A 293 -7.48 2.60 -10.04
C ALA A 293 -7.37 2.74 -11.56
N LYS A 294 -7.90 3.85 -12.08
CA LYS A 294 -7.85 4.11 -13.52
C LYS A 294 -6.43 4.26 -14.06
N GLY A 295 -5.56 4.89 -13.30
CA GLY A 295 -4.17 5.09 -13.70
C GLY A 295 -3.36 3.79 -13.62
N ILE A 296 -3.57 2.97 -12.59
CA ILE A 296 -2.99 1.63 -12.49
C ILE A 296 -3.45 0.77 -13.68
N ALA A 297 -4.75 0.70 -13.97
CA ALA A 297 -5.27 -0.08 -15.11
C ALA A 297 -4.62 0.35 -16.44
N LEU A 298 -4.43 1.66 -16.66
CA LEU A 298 -3.79 2.18 -17.87
C LEU A 298 -2.29 1.87 -17.93
N GLY A 299 -1.58 1.89 -16.79
CA GLY A 299 -0.13 1.70 -16.74
C GLY A 299 0.29 0.25 -16.66
N LEU A 300 -0.55 -0.62 -16.08
CA LEU A 300 -0.21 -2.00 -15.78
C LEU A 300 0.02 -2.84 -17.03
N ALA A 301 -0.83 -2.69 -18.04
CA ALA A 301 -0.70 -3.42 -19.30
C ALA A 301 0.69 -3.20 -19.94
N ALA A 302 1.13 -1.94 -20.03
CA ALA A 302 2.43 -1.62 -20.60
C ALA A 302 3.61 -2.13 -19.73
N ALA A 303 3.47 -2.16 -18.41
CA ALA A 303 4.48 -2.74 -17.53
C ALA A 303 4.61 -4.26 -17.75
N LEU A 304 3.49 -4.97 -17.85
CA LEU A 304 3.46 -6.41 -18.16
C LEU A 304 3.99 -6.71 -19.56
N ASP A 305 3.60 -5.92 -20.56
CA ASP A 305 4.09 -6.06 -21.95
C ASP A 305 5.60 -5.84 -22.06
N SER A 306 6.20 -5.04 -21.18
CA SER A 306 7.66 -4.87 -21.08
C SER A 306 8.38 -6.06 -20.46
N GLY A 307 7.64 -7.06 -19.96
CA GLY A 307 8.18 -8.24 -19.29
C GLY A 307 8.48 -8.00 -17.80
N LEU A 308 7.99 -6.91 -17.20
CA LEU A 308 8.14 -6.69 -15.76
C LEU A 308 7.19 -7.63 -15.01
N GLU A 309 7.75 -8.41 -14.12
CA GLU A 309 6.99 -9.28 -13.21
C GLU A 309 6.73 -8.58 -11.89
N PHE A 310 5.61 -8.91 -11.24
CA PHE A 310 5.26 -8.40 -9.92
C PHE A 310 5.21 -9.51 -8.89
N ILE A 311 5.67 -9.20 -7.68
CA ILE A 311 5.69 -10.11 -6.53
C ILE A 311 5.19 -9.37 -5.28
N THR A 312 4.77 -10.12 -4.28
CA THR A 312 4.58 -9.57 -2.93
C THR A 312 5.93 -9.25 -2.28
N LEU A 313 5.91 -8.43 -1.23
CA LEU A 313 7.15 -8.12 -0.52
C LEU A 313 7.77 -9.39 0.10
N SER A 314 6.98 -10.30 0.66
CA SER A 314 7.51 -11.52 1.30
C SER A 314 8.16 -12.50 0.33
N GLU A 315 7.83 -12.46 -0.95
CA GLU A 315 8.49 -13.29 -1.96
C GLU A 315 9.92 -12.83 -2.26
N ALA A 316 10.27 -11.60 -1.88
CA ALA A 316 11.60 -11.03 -2.09
C ALA A 316 12.55 -11.21 -0.89
N TRP A 317 12.04 -11.57 0.34
CA TRP A 317 12.82 -11.68 1.58
C TRP A 317 12.80 -13.07 2.23
#